data_30e1003c728f2dc9bb2954f4a8c0eafc
#
_entry.id   30e1003c728f2dc9bb2954f4a8c0eafc
#
_cell.length_a   1.000
_cell.length_b   1.000
_cell.length_c   1.000
_cell.angle_alpha   90.00
_cell.angle_beta   90.00
_cell.angle_gamma   90.00
#
_symmetry.space_group_name_H-M   'P 1'
#
loop_
_entity.id
_entity.type
_entity.pdbx_description
1 polymer ?
#
loop_
_entity_poly.entity_id
_entity_poly.type
_entity_poly.pdbx_seq_one_letter_code
_entity_poly.pdbx_strand_id
1 'polypeptide(L)'
;GGGGGAAGHSNRGAGGGGGAGGYRTSTANFPGDATTITIGAGGAGAAHGASGGGGASGSDSSIGCFVKSTGGGNGFGGSPSPIQRAGDGGSGGGGDYGSAASSNTSIDGIFGLGNLGGASPSEGNSGGRGHPGPTCGVEVYPAGGGGGSGAVGAQVTNGSAGGAGGAGTTNDITGSCVVYAGGGGGGNARNPNDTHPAADPAKPGGAGGNGGGGAGAGGGVACAVAGTANTGGGGGGGAAGNVNHPQSTSKAGGSGIVVIKETT
;
A
#
# COMPACT_ATOMS: atom_id res chain seq x y z
N GLY A 1 -4.24 -11.11 3.79
CA GLY A 1 -3.74 -10.61 2.50
C GLY A 1 -3.43 -9.13 2.55
N GLY A 2 -2.60 -8.65 1.66
CA GLY A 2 -2.28 -7.23 1.53
C GLY A 2 -3.42 -6.40 0.95
N GLY A 3 -3.46 -5.10 1.22
CA GLY A 3 -4.41 -4.16 0.62
C GLY A 3 -4.05 -3.83 -0.84
N GLY A 4 -5.05 -3.45 -1.63
CA GLY A 4 -4.87 -2.95 -2.99
C GLY A 4 -4.38 -1.50 -3.01
N GLY A 5 -3.58 -1.14 -4.01
CA GLY A 5 -3.20 0.25 -4.25
C GLY A 5 -4.37 1.09 -4.77
N ALA A 6 -4.28 2.39 -4.64
CA ALA A 6 -5.27 3.33 -5.13
C ALA A 6 -4.97 3.82 -6.55
N ALA A 7 -6.00 4.14 -7.31
CA ALA A 7 -5.86 4.81 -8.60
C ALA A 7 -5.52 6.29 -8.43
N GLY A 8 -4.79 6.85 -9.38
CA GLY A 8 -4.63 8.29 -9.48
C GLY A 8 -5.93 8.97 -9.96
N HIS A 9 -6.17 10.20 -9.55
CA HIS A 9 -7.31 11.00 -10.00
C HIS A 9 -7.12 11.47 -11.44
N SER A 10 -8.22 11.55 -12.24
CA SER A 10 -8.21 11.79 -13.69
C SER A 10 -7.46 13.04 -14.16
N ASN A 11 -7.26 14.05 -13.32
CA ASN A 11 -6.70 15.33 -13.73
C ASN A 11 -5.39 15.74 -13.04
N ARG A 12 -5.09 15.22 -11.86
CA ARG A 12 -3.90 15.63 -11.07
C ARG A 12 -3.71 14.73 -9.86
N GLY A 13 -3.31 13.51 -9.97
CA GLY A 13 -3.07 12.78 -8.73
C GLY A 13 -2.45 11.43 -8.92
N ALA A 14 -1.68 11.03 -7.95
CA ALA A 14 -1.22 9.66 -7.79
C ALA A 14 -1.96 9.00 -6.66
N GLY A 15 -2.16 7.71 -6.76
CA GLY A 15 -2.75 6.92 -5.69
C GLY A 15 -1.71 6.36 -4.74
N GLY A 16 -2.04 6.30 -3.46
CA GLY A 16 -1.22 5.67 -2.43
C GLY A 16 -1.06 4.16 -2.61
N GLY A 17 0.02 3.61 -2.10
CA GLY A 17 0.26 2.17 -2.07
C GLY A 17 -0.62 1.47 -1.03
N GLY A 18 -1.01 0.21 -1.27
CA GLY A 18 -1.70 -0.61 -0.28
C GLY A 18 -0.80 -1.01 0.87
N GLY A 19 -1.34 -1.09 2.08
CA GLY A 19 -0.65 -1.63 3.25
C GLY A 19 -0.48 -3.15 3.16
N ALA A 20 0.53 -3.70 3.80
CA ALA A 20 0.67 -5.14 3.93
C ALA A 20 -0.37 -5.74 4.87
N GLY A 21 -0.68 -7.02 4.70
CA GLY A 21 -1.37 -7.81 5.72
C GLY A 21 -0.56 -7.88 7.00
N GLY A 22 -1.23 -8.07 8.13
CA GLY A 22 -0.58 -8.24 9.41
C GLY A 22 0.35 -9.44 9.42
N TYR A 23 1.46 -9.32 10.13
CA TYR A 23 2.43 -10.38 10.35
C TYR A 23 2.32 -10.89 11.79
N ARG A 24 2.10 -12.18 11.97
CA ARG A 24 1.96 -12.79 13.29
C ARG A 24 2.75 -14.09 13.42
N THR A 25 3.35 -14.27 14.56
CA THR A 25 3.93 -15.55 15.01
C THR A 25 3.34 -15.93 16.36
N SER A 26 3.03 -17.17 16.54
CA SER A 26 2.57 -17.69 17.83
C SER A 26 2.86 -19.19 17.94
N THR A 27 2.86 -19.69 19.14
CA THR A 27 2.82 -21.12 19.44
C THR A 27 1.41 -21.44 19.93
N ALA A 28 0.81 -22.50 19.41
CA ALA A 28 -0.51 -22.96 19.82
C ALA A 28 -0.53 -24.49 19.93
N ASN A 29 -1.22 -25.00 20.94
CA ASN A 29 -1.56 -26.40 21.02
C ASN A 29 -2.87 -26.62 20.29
N PHE A 30 -2.86 -27.40 19.23
CA PHE A 30 -4.08 -27.75 18.53
C PHE A 30 -4.73 -28.95 19.21
N PRO A 31 -6.03 -28.88 19.58
CA PRO A 31 -6.77 -30.05 19.95
C PRO A 31 -6.78 -31.03 18.77
N GLY A 32 -6.83 -32.35 19.04
CA GLY A 32 -6.77 -33.37 18.01
C GLY A 32 -7.91 -33.34 16.95
N ASP A 33 -8.78 -32.34 17.01
CA ASP A 33 -9.90 -32.16 16.09
C ASP A 33 -9.47 -31.30 14.88
N ALA A 34 -10.23 -31.37 13.78
CA ALA A 34 -9.99 -30.59 12.58
C ALA A 34 -10.09 -29.09 12.84
N THR A 35 -9.06 -28.35 12.47
CA THR A 35 -8.99 -26.88 12.60
C THR A 35 -9.01 -26.23 11.23
N THR A 36 -9.94 -25.31 11.00
CA THR A 36 -10.04 -24.56 9.74
C THR A 36 -8.93 -23.53 9.65
N ILE A 37 -8.21 -23.55 8.52
CA ILE A 37 -7.22 -22.51 8.17
C ILE A 37 -7.81 -21.66 7.05
N THR A 38 -7.88 -20.36 7.26
CA THR A 38 -8.33 -19.37 6.27
C THR A 38 -7.15 -18.54 5.81
N ILE A 39 -6.91 -18.48 4.51
CA ILE A 39 -5.93 -17.62 3.89
C ILE A 39 -6.62 -16.40 3.30
N GLY A 40 -6.31 -15.21 3.80
CA GLY A 40 -6.90 -13.97 3.31
C GLY A 40 -6.43 -13.62 1.90
N ALA A 41 -7.39 -13.25 1.04
CA ALA A 41 -7.09 -12.74 -0.29
C ALA A 41 -6.48 -11.34 -0.22
N GLY A 42 -5.69 -10.96 -1.22
CA GLY A 42 -5.29 -9.60 -1.45
C GLY A 42 -6.46 -8.72 -1.89
N GLY A 43 -6.48 -7.48 -1.45
CA GLY A 43 -7.48 -6.50 -1.85
C GLY A 43 -7.29 -6.08 -3.31
N ALA A 44 -8.37 -5.85 -4.03
CA ALA A 44 -8.30 -5.39 -5.41
C ALA A 44 -7.69 -3.98 -5.51
N GLY A 45 -6.91 -3.72 -6.54
CA GLY A 45 -6.51 -2.36 -6.91
C GLY A 45 -7.69 -1.56 -7.45
N ALA A 46 -7.65 -0.24 -7.32
CA ALA A 46 -8.68 0.63 -7.87
C ALA A 46 -8.57 0.74 -9.39
N ALA A 47 -9.72 0.79 -10.07
CA ALA A 47 -9.77 1.14 -11.47
C ALA A 47 -9.52 2.64 -11.67
N HIS A 48 -8.89 3.02 -12.76
CA HIS A 48 -8.70 4.41 -13.14
C HIS A 48 -10.05 5.10 -13.44
N GLY A 49 -10.16 6.36 -13.12
CA GLY A 49 -11.32 7.22 -13.44
C GLY A 49 -12.43 7.26 -12.39
N ALA A 50 -12.33 6.51 -11.32
CA ALA A 50 -13.25 6.65 -10.21
C ALA A 50 -12.94 7.91 -9.40
N SER A 51 -13.87 8.84 -9.31
CA SER A 51 -13.78 9.94 -8.33
C SER A 51 -13.72 9.33 -6.93
N GLY A 52 -12.57 9.39 -6.28
CA GLY A 52 -12.37 8.79 -4.97
C GLY A 52 -11.98 7.31 -4.97
N GLY A 53 -11.20 6.85 -5.94
CA GLY A 53 -10.81 5.46 -6.14
C GLY A 53 -9.75 4.92 -5.18
N GLY A 54 -10.10 4.66 -3.93
CA GLY A 54 -9.30 3.77 -3.07
C GLY A 54 -9.32 2.32 -3.58
N GLY A 55 -8.26 1.56 -3.38
CA GLY A 55 -8.30 0.11 -3.56
C GLY A 55 -9.24 -0.54 -2.53
N ALA A 56 -9.30 -1.85 -2.52
CA ALA A 56 -9.95 -2.63 -1.47
C ALA A 56 -8.94 -3.07 -0.41
N SER A 57 -9.37 -3.17 0.84
CA SER A 57 -8.56 -3.79 1.89
C SER A 57 -8.39 -5.29 1.63
N GLY A 58 -7.30 -5.85 2.11
CA GLY A 58 -7.10 -7.30 2.12
C GLY A 58 -8.00 -7.99 3.14
N SER A 59 -8.21 -9.29 2.94
CA SER A 59 -8.95 -10.12 3.88
C SER A 59 -8.04 -10.69 4.98
N ASP A 60 -8.61 -10.96 6.14
CA ASP A 60 -7.92 -11.57 7.27
C ASP A 60 -7.51 -13.01 6.98
N SER A 61 -6.43 -13.43 7.62
CA SER A 61 -6.04 -14.85 7.70
C SER A 61 -6.24 -15.35 9.11
N SER A 62 -6.61 -16.64 9.27
CA SER A 62 -6.80 -17.20 10.60
C SER A 62 -6.55 -18.72 10.65
N ILE A 63 -6.22 -19.19 11.86
CA ILE A 63 -6.19 -20.61 12.22
C ILE A 63 -7.24 -20.80 13.30
N GLY A 64 -8.42 -21.26 12.92
CA GLY A 64 -9.58 -21.37 13.83
C GLY A 64 -9.78 -20.09 14.63
N CYS A 65 -9.95 -20.23 15.94
CA CYS A 65 -10.00 -19.12 16.91
C CYS A 65 -8.65 -18.83 17.58
N PHE A 66 -7.58 -19.56 17.24
CA PHE A 66 -6.28 -19.46 17.93
C PHE A 66 -5.46 -18.26 17.50
N VAL A 67 -5.40 -18.02 16.20
CA VAL A 67 -4.60 -16.93 15.62
C VAL A 67 -5.39 -16.26 14.52
N LYS A 68 -5.42 -14.93 14.57
CA LYS A 68 -5.97 -14.09 13.50
C LYS A 68 -4.94 -13.03 13.13
N SER A 69 -4.74 -12.82 11.86
CA SER A 69 -3.93 -11.74 11.29
C SER A 69 -4.80 -10.86 10.41
N THR A 70 -4.79 -9.56 10.66
CA THR A 70 -5.66 -8.58 9.99
C THR A 70 -5.21 -8.35 8.55
N GLY A 71 -6.14 -8.20 7.62
CA GLY A 71 -5.85 -7.79 6.24
C GLY A 71 -5.22 -6.42 6.16
N GLY A 72 -4.46 -6.15 5.11
CA GLY A 72 -3.82 -4.86 4.87
C GLY A 72 -4.81 -3.77 4.46
N GLY A 73 -4.59 -2.53 4.89
CA GLY A 73 -5.39 -1.38 4.51
C GLY A 73 -5.19 -0.98 3.05
N ASN A 74 -6.24 -0.54 2.38
CA ASN A 74 -6.16 -0.05 1.01
C ASN A 74 -5.46 1.31 0.91
N GLY A 75 -4.75 1.56 -0.19
CA GLY A 75 -4.27 2.89 -0.54
C GLY A 75 -5.42 3.84 -0.87
N PHE A 76 -5.20 5.13 -0.72
CA PHE A 76 -6.16 6.17 -1.08
C PHE A 76 -5.68 6.99 -2.28
N GLY A 77 -6.61 7.31 -3.19
CA GLY A 77 -6.41 8.19 -4.34
C GLY A 77 -7.73 8.81 -4.71
N GLY A 78 -7.85 10.12 -4.64
CA GLY A 78 -9.12 10.74 -4.93
C GLY A 78 -9.11 12.25 -4.91
N SER A 79 -10.25 12.83 -5.21
CA SER A 79 -10.49 14.26 -5.15
C SER A 79 -10.56 14.74 -3.69
N PRO A 80 -10.13 15.97 -3.39
CA PRO A 80 -10.01 16.49 -2.03
C PRO A 80 -11.35 16.83 -1.32
N SER A 81 -12.48 16.33 -1.81
CA SER A 81 -13.78 16.63 -1.15
C SER A 81 -14.75 15.45 -1.23
N PRO A 82 -15.20 14.90 -0.11
CA PRO A 82 -14.74 15.12 1.27
C PRO A 82 -13.38 14.46 1.54
N ILE A 83 -12.65 14.95 2.54
CA ILE A 83 -11.35 14.39 2.95
C ILE A 83 -11.55 12.93 3.34
N GLN A 84 -11.03 12.04 2.52
CA GLN A 84 -11.00 10.60 2.81
C GLN A 84 -9.57 10.19 3.11
N ARG A 85 -9.41 9.11 3.89
CA ARG A 85 -8.11 8.58 4.26
C ARG A 85 -7.89 7.19 3.67
N ALA A 86 -6.66 6.79 3.57
CA ALA A 86 -6.32 5.41 3.28
C ALA A 86 -6.84 4.46 4.38
N GLY A 87 -7.06 3.21 4.02
CA GLY A 87 -7.59 2.22 4.95
C GLY A 87 -6.61 1.85 6.04
N ASP A 88 -7.14 1.66 7.25
CA ASP A 88 -6.44 1.00 8.34
C ASP A 88 -6.39 -0.52 8.08
N GLY A 89 -5.44 -1.20 8.68
CA GLY A 89 -5.29 -2.64 8.51
C GLY A 89 -4.24 -3.25 9.43
N GLY A 90 -3.81 -4.47 9.15
CA GLY A 90 -2.62 -5.04 9.76
C GLY A 90 -1.43 -4.09 9.57
N SER A 91 -1.22 -3.63 8.32
CA SER A 91 -0.49 -2.39 8.02
C SER A 91 -1.40 -1.44 7.24
N GLY A 92 -1.26 -0.14 7.45
CA GLY A 92 -2.11 0.89 6.86
C GLY A 92 -1.72 1.25 5.43
N GLY A 93 -2.68 1.70 4.63
CA GLY A 93 -2.44 2.19 3.27
C GLY A 93 -1.78 3.56 3.20
N GLY A 94 -1.13 3.88 2.09
CA GLY A 94 -0.53 5.18 1.79
C GLY A 94 -1.57 6.22 1.35
N GLY A 95 -1.32 7.49 1.70
CA GLY A 95 -2.14 8.62 1.31
C GLY A 95 -1.84 9.12 -0.12
N ASP A 96 -2.81 9.81 -0.72
CA ASP A 96 -2.67 10.42 -2.04
C ASP A 96 -1.92 11.74 -2.02
N TYR A 97 -1.70 12.29 -3.21
CA TYR A 97 -1.23 13.66 -3.39
C TYR A 97 -2.32 14.67 -2.99
N GLY A 98 -1.93 15.77 -2.36
CA GLY A 98 -2.83 16.88 -2.01
C GLY A 98 -3.64 16.68 -0.74
N SER A 99 -3.49 15.56 -0.11
CA SER A 99 -4.16 15.22 1.13
C SER A 99 -3.76 16.10 2.34
N ALA A 100 -2.74 16.97 2.16
CA ALA A 100 -2.36 17.98 3.15
C ALA A 100 -2.68 19.42 2.72
N ALA A 101 -3.32 19.65 1.55
CA ALA A 101 -3.43 20.97 0.92
C ALA A 101 -4.57 21.85 1.44
N SER A 102 -5.47 21.38 2.24
CA SER A 102 -6.40 22.28 2.94
C SER A 102 -5.84 22.58 4.33
N SER A 103 -5.28 23.75 4.49
CA SER A 103 -5.10 24.60 5.71
C SER A 103 -5.56 24.07 7.08
N ASN A 104 -5.80 22.79 7.24
CA ASN A 104 -6.22 22.19 8.50
C ASN A 104 -5.10 21.32 9.06
N THR A 105 -4.60 21.72 10.19
CA THR A 105 -3.53 21.14 10.99
C THR A 105 -3.82 19.76 11.57
N SER A 106 -4.91 19.10 11.17
CA SER A 106 -5.24 17.76 11.62
C SER A 106 -4.56 16.72 10.73
N ILE A 107 -3.44 16.27 11.19
CA ILE A 107 -2.44 15.44 10.53
C ILE A 107 -2.87 13.96 10.47
N ASP A 108 -3.94 13.58 11.16
CA ASP A 108 -4.28 12.18 11.46
C ASP A 108 -5.20 11.50 10.42
N GLY A 109 -5.54 12.16 9.33
CA GLY A 109 -6.61 11.72 8.43
C GLY A 109 -6.22 11.18 7.07
N ILE A 110 -4.94 11.08 6.72
CA ILE A 110 -4.52 11.00 5.32
C ILE A 110 -3.96 9.64 4.91
N PHE A 111 -3.27 8.97 5.80
CA PHE A 111 -2.74 7.62 5.62
C PHE A 111 -3.44 6.65 6.57
N GLY A 112 -3.42 5.37 6.24
CA GLY A 112 -3.99 4.33 7.10
C GLY A 112 -3.10 4.00 8.27
N LEU A 113 -3.71 3.70 9.42
CA LEU A 113 -3.00 3.22 10.60
C LEU A 113 -2.75 1.71 10.51
N GLY A 114 -1.60 1.28 11.01
CA GLY A 114 -1.28 -0.13 11.20
C GLY A 114 -1.85 -0.68 12.51
N ASN A 115 -1.78 -2.01 12.64
CA ASN A 115 -2.21 -2.74 13.85
C ASN A 115 -3.69 -2.53 14.21
N LEU A 116 -4.57 -2.46 13.22
CA LEU A 116 -6.02 -2.26 13.43
C LEU A 116 -6.61 -3.31 14.39
N GLY A 117 -6.10 -4.53 14.37
CA GLY A 117 -6.53 -5.61 15.27
C GLY A 117 -6.08 -5.42 16.73
N GLY A 118 -5.29 -4.39 17.04
CA GLY A 118 -4.76 -4.15 18.39
C GLY A 118 -3.86 -5.29 18.90
N ALA A 119 -3.19 -5.99 17.98
CA ALA A 119 -2.35 -7.13 18.31
C ALA A 119 -1.15 -6.73 19.16
N SER A 120 -0.76 -7.62 20.08
CA SER A 120 0.50 -7.51 20.83
C SER A 120 1.29 -8.81 20.65
N PRO A 121 2.54 -8.74 20.13
CA PRO A 121 3.16 -7.55 19.51
C PRO A 121 2.39 -7.04 18.29
N SER A 122 2.67 -5.77 17.88
CA SER A 122 2.05 -5.15 16.70
C SER A 122 2.24 -6.01 15.44
N GLU A 123 1.18 -6.15 14.65
CA GLU A 123 1.21 -6.94 13.42
C GLU A 123 1.61 -6.13 12.17
N GLY A 124 1.77 -4.79 12.30
CA GLY A 124 2.21 -3.94 11.21
C GLY A 124 2.22 -2.45 11.55
N ASN A 125 2.58 -1.64 10.58
CA ASN A 125 2.83 -0.21 10.71
C ASN A 125 1.95 0.63 9.80
N SER A 126 1.87 1.92 10.08
CA SER A 126 1.09 2.89 9.32
C SER A 126 1.70 3.14 7.93
N GLY A 127 0.85 3.58 7.00
CA GLY A 127 1.29 4.10 5.71
C GLY A 127 1.96 5.47 5.81
N GLY A 128 2.54 5.92 4.69
CA GLY A 128 3.14 7.24 4.52
C GLY A 128 2.17 8.25 3.93
N ARG A 129 2.45 9.52 4.13
CA ARG A 129 1.70 10.63 3.50
C ARG A 129 2.18 10.87 2.08
N GLY A 130 1.26 11.31 1.21
CA GLY A 130 1.61 11.92 -0.05
C GLY A 130 2.16 13.34 0.12
N HIS A 131 2.56 13.96 -0.99
CA HIS A 131 3.09 15.33 -0.99
C HIS A 131 2.00 16.35 -0.62
N PRO A 132 2.28 17.35 0.23
CA PRO A 132 1.29 18.27 0.80
C PRO A 132 0.79 19.38 -0.15
N GLY A 133 0.65 19.18 -1.43
CA GLY A 133 0.05 20.15 -2.35
C GLY A 133 1.06 20.90 -3.24
N PRO A 134 0.57 21.74 -4.18
CA PRO A 134 1.43 22.40 -5.15
C PRO A 134 2.29 23.43 -4.47
N THR A 135 3.58 23.16 -4.38
CA THR A 135 4.57 24.22 -4.26
C THR A 135 4.76 24.82 -5.65
N CYS A 136 4.80 26.14 -5.77
CA CYS A 136 5.03 26.82 -7.04
C CYS A 136 6.21 26.19 -7.80
N GLY A 137 5.95 25.68 -9.02
CA GLY A 137 6.97 25.07 -9.88
C GLY A 137 7.08 23.54 -9.77
N VAL A 138 6.28 22.84 -8.97
CA VAL A 138 6.28 21.37 -8.93
C VAL A 138 5.26 20.82 -9.92
N GLU A 139 5.76 20.14 -10.94
CA GLU A 139 4.95 19.50 -11.99
C GLU A 139 4.61 18.03 -11.70
N VAL A 140 4.79 17.59 -10.46
CA VAL A 140 4.61 16.21 -10.05
C VAL A 140 3.80 16.07 -8.79
N TYR A 141 3.09 14.98 -8.70
CA TYR A 141 2.08 14.70 -7.69
C TYR A 141 2.28 13.31 -7.07
N PRO A 142 3.34 13.13 -6.24
CA PRO A 142 3.64 11.84 -5.65
C PRO A 142 2.79 11.52 -4.44
N ALA A 143 2.38 10.26 -4.35
CA ALA A 143 1.61 9.67 -3.25
C ALA A 143 2.50 8.88 -2.28
N GLY A 144 2.03 8.67 -1.06
CA GLY A 144 2.71 7.93 0.00
C GLY A 144 2.73 6.42 -0.22
N GLY A 145 3.71 5.75 0.35
CA GLY A 145 3.80 4.29 0.38
C GLY A 145 2.91 3.67 1.46
N GLY A 146 2.43 2.43 1.24
CA GLY A 146 1.75 1.65 2.27
C GLY A 146 2.71 1.16 3.36
N GLY A 147 2.22 0.94 4.56
CA GLY A 147 2.99 0.35 5.66
C GLY A 147 3.34 -1.11 5.40
N GLY A 148 4.46 -1.55 5.92
CA GLY A 148 4.87 -2.96 6.01
C GLY A 148 4.81 -3.47 7.44
N SER A 149 5.00 -4.77 7.64
CA SER A 149 5.01 -5.33 9.00
C SER A 149 6.23 -4.91 9.82
N GLY A 150 7.36 -4.63 9.17
CA GLY A 150 8.61 -4.24 9.83
C GLY A 150 8.87 -2.73 9.85
N ALA A 151 8.24 -1.94 8.97
CA ALA A 151 8.48 -0.50 8.88
C ALA A 151 7.25 0.27 8.38
N VAL A 152 7.18 1.55 8.74
CA VAL A 152 6.18 2.50 8.20
C VAL A 152 6.40 2.70 6.69
N GLY A 153 5.33 3.02 5.98
CA GLY A 153 5.43 3.48 4.60
C GLY A 153 6.13 4.85 4.50
N ALA A 154 6.89 5.05 3.44
CA ALA A 154 7.60 6.31 3.27
C ALA A 154 6.64 7.47 2.97
N GLN A 155 6.83 8.55 3.73
CA GLN A 155 6.21 9.83 3.47
C GLN A 155 6.93 10.53 2.34
N VAL A 156 6.19 11.27 1.51
CA VAL A 156 6.79 12.11 0.47
C VAL A 156 7.04 13.52 1.02
N THR A 157 8.29 13.94 1.00
CA THR A 157 8.73 15.27 1.45
C THR A 157 9.16 16.18 0.30
N ASN A 158 9.44 15.60 -0.87
CA ASN A 158 9.80 16.35 -2.07
C ASN A 158 9.08 15.73 -3.28
N GLY A 159 8.92 16.47 -4.36
CA GLY A 159 8.18 16.07 -5.56
C GLY A 159 8.92 15.10 -6.50
N SER A 160 10.00 14.43 -6.09
CA SER A 160 10.84 13.67 -7.04
C SER A 160 10.39 12.23 -7.31
N ALA A 161 9.83 11.54 -6.33
CA ALA A 161 9.39 10.15 -6.45
C ALA A 161 8.19 9.86 -5.55
N GLY A 162 7.42 8.82 -5.87
CA GLY A 162 6.42 8.26 -4.96
C GLY A 162 7.06 7.69 -3.70
N GLY A 163 6.33 7.65 -2.59
CA GLY A 163 6.78 7.08 -1.32
C GLY A 163 7.00 5.56 -1.44
N ALA A 164 8.13 5.07 -0.96
CA ALA A 164 8.40 3.63 -0.92
C ALA A 164 7.47 2.91 0.08
N GLY A 165 7.11 1.68 -0.21
CA GLY A 165 6.42 0.82 0.75
C GLY A 165 7.31 0.45 1.93
N GLY A 166 6.71 0.32 3.11
CA GLY A 166 7.40 -0.14 4.31
C GLY A 166 7.92 -1.56 4.17
N ALA A 167 9.11 -1.83 4.72
CA ALA A 167 9.68 -3.17 4.70
C ALA A 167 8.82 -4.16 5.50
N GLY A 168 8.86 -5.42 5.08
CA GLY A 168 8.29 -6.55 5.80
C GLY A 168 9.22 -7.09 6.89
N THR A 169 8.80 -8.18 7.49
CA THR A 169 9.50 -8.87 8.58
C THR A 169 10.10 -10.18 8.07
N THR A 170 11.36 -10.42 8.43
CA THR A 170 12.07 -11.67 8.10
C THR A 170 11.66 -12.78 9.05
N ASN A 171 11.50 -14.00 8.50
CA ASN A 171 11.27 -15.21 9.27
C ASN A 171 11.98 -16.40 8.61
N ASP A 172 12.48 -17.31 9.42
CA ASP A 172 13.25 -18.52 9.02
C ASP A 172 12.51 -19.84 9.27
N ILE A 173 11.24 -19.80 9.63
CA ILE A 173 10.43 -20.99 9.95
C ILE A 173 10.45 -22.05 8.84
N THR A 174 10.63 -21.64 7.59
CA THR A 174 10.73 -22.53 6.42
C THR A 174 12.12 -23.11 6.20
N GLY A 175 13.09 -22.81 7.07
CA GLY A 175 14.48 -23.24 6.94
C GLY A 175 15.38 -22.28 6.15
N SER A 176 14.84 -21.20 5.61
CA SER A 176 15.58 -20.11 4.96
C SER A 176 14.97 -18.76 5.34
N CYS A 177 15.79 -17.72 5.38
CA CYS A 177 15.34 -16.36 5.68
C CYS A 177 14.45 -15.83 4.56
N VAL A 178 13.14 -15.69 4.82
CA VAL A 178 12.16 -15.13 3.89
C VAL A 178 11.55 -13.88 4.51
N VAL A 179 11.39 -12.83 3.71
CA VAL A 179 10.71 -11.59 4.14
C VAL A 179 9.25 -11.64 3.72
N TYR A 180 8.34 -11.28 4.62
CA TYR A 180 6.89 -11.28 4.40
C TYR A 180 6.29 -9.91 4.71
N ALA A 181 5.14 -9.63 4.15
CA ALA A 181 4.31 -8.48 4.47
C ALA A 181 4.99 -7.11 4.25
N GLY A 182 5.58 -6.89 3.06
CA GLY A 182 6.06 -5.58 2.61
C GLY A 182 4.92 -4.72 2.06
N GLY A 183 4.93 -3.41 2.33
CA GLY A 183 3.93 -2.46 1.83
C GLY A 183 4.10 -2.12 0.35
N GLY A 184 3.04 -1.68 -0.31
CA GLY A 184 3.07 -1.20 -1.70
C GLY A 184 3.67 0.20 -1.84
N GLY A 185 4.37 0.49 -2.93
CA GLY A 185 4.86 1.83 -3.25
C GLY A 185 3.74 2.76 -3.72
N GLY A 186 3.81 4.05 -3.40
CA GLY A 186 2.92 5.08 -3.89
C GLY A 186 3.19 5.44 -5.36
N GLY A 187 2.16 5.83 -6.09
CA GLY A 187 2.30 6.33 -7.45
C GLY A 187 2.95 7.72 -7.51
N ASN A 188 3.35 8.13 -8.71
CA ASN A 188 3.79 9.48 -8.98
C ASN A 188 3.20 9.96 -10.31
N ALA A 189 2.29 10.93 -10.27
CA ALA A 189 1.65 11.48 -11.44
C ALA A 189 2.33 12.77 -11.91
N ARG A 190 2.17 13.09 -13.19
CA ARG A 190 2.59 14.36 -13.79
C ARG A 190 1.42 15.34 -13.91
N ASN A 191 1.74 16.62 -13.97
CA ASN A 191 0.76 17.65 -14.33
C ASN A 191 0.22 17.35 -15.74
N PRO A 192 -1.11 17.29 -15.94
CA PRO A 192 -1.70 17.07 -17.26
C PRO A 192 -1.36 18.16 -18.28
N ASN A 193 -0.97 19.35 -17.83
CA ASN A 193 -0.53 20.44 -18.68
C ASN A 193 1.00 20.47 -18.92
N ASP A 194 1.72 19.45 -18.37
CA ASP A 194 3.15 19.32 -18.61
C ASP A 194 3.41 18.89 -20.06
N THR A 195 4.08 19.74 -20.82
CA THR A 195 4.44 19.51 -22.23
C THR A 195 5.78 18.79 -22.38
N HIS A 196 6.45 18.43 -21.29
CA HIS A 196 7.74 17.73 -21.36
C HIS A 196 7.58 16.32 -21.97
N PRO A 197 8.57 15.81 -22.68
CA PRO A 197 8.51 14.49 -23.31
C PRO A 197 8.25 13.37 -22.32
N ALA A 198 7.56 12.32 -22.77
CA ALA A 198 7.23 11.13 -21.98
C ALA A 198 8.44 10.44 -21.32
N ALA A 199 9.62 10.65 -21.87
CA ALA A 199 10.86 9.98 -21.51
C ALA A 199 11.70 10.69 -20.42
N ASP A 200 11.11 11.59 -19.61
CA ASP A 200 11.84 12.11 -18.46
C ASP A 200 11.89 11.03 -17.34
N PRO A 201 13.05 10.37 -17.14
CA PRO A 201 13.18 9.27 -16.17
C PRO A 201 13.11 9.73 -14.72
N ALA A 202 12.97 11.03 -14.49
CA ALA A 202 13.11 11.64 -13.17
C ALA A 202 11.87 11.54 -12.28
N LYS A 203 10.83 10.82 -12.66
CA LYS A 203 9.55 10.79 -11.95
C LYS A 203 9.05 9.36 -11.63
N PRO A 204 9.84 8.50 -10.97
CA PRO A 204 9.44 7.14 -10.67
C PRO A 204 8.33 7.09 -9.62
N GLY A 205 7.52 6.05 -9.65
CA GLY A 205 6.73 5.64 -8.49
C GLY A 205 7.63 5.15 -7.36
N GLY A 206 7.06 4.98 -6.18
CA GLY A 206 7.73 4.42 -5.03
C GLY A 206 8.06 2.95 -5.24
N ALA A 207 9.21 2.51 -4.75
CA ALA A 207 9.54 1.08 -4.71
C ALA A 207 8.57 0.34 -3.78
N GLY A 208 8.25 -0.90 -4.07
CA GLY A 208 7.58 -1.79 -3.12
C GLY A 208 8.53 -2.18 -1.97
N GLY A 209 7.97 -2.36 -0.79
CA GLY A 209 8.70 -2.84 0.39
C GLY A 209 9.15 -4.29 0.21
N ASN A 210 10.35 -4.62 0.71
CA ASN A 210 10.82 -6.00 0.78
C ASN A 210 9.78 -6.86 1.49
N GLY A 211 9.54 -8.06 1.03
CA GLY A 211 8.51 -8.96 1.55
C GLY A 211 7.24 -8.95 0.70
N GLY A 212 7.38 -8.68 -0.60
CA GLY A 212 6.33 -8.85 -1.59
C GLY A 212 5.51 -7.62 -1.89
N GLY A 213 5.91 -6.44 -1.45
CA GLY A 213 5.24 -5.19 -1.83
C GLY A 213 5.41 -4.87 -3.32
N GLY A 214 4.32 -4.44 -3.99
CA GLY A 214 4.33 -4.02 -5.38
C GLY A 214 4.81 -2.57 -5.52
N ALA A 215 5.60 -2.26 -6.55
CA ALA A 215 6.02 -0.89 -6.85
C ALA A 215 4.86 -0.03 -7.38
N GLY A 216 4.88 1.25 -7.06
CA GLY A 216 3.94 2.24 -7.59
C GLY A 216 4.24 2.62 -9.05
N ALA A 217 3.24 3.14 -9.73
CA ALA A 217 3.35 3.65 -11.08
C ALA A 217 4.14 4.95 -11.15
N GLY A 218 4.99 5.10 -12.16
CA GLY A 218 5.63 6.38 -12.50
C GLY A 218 4.88 7.12 -13.60
N GLY A 219 4.91 8.45 -13.58
CA GLY A 219 4.26 9.29 -14.57
C GLY A 219 4.74 9.02 -16.00
N GLY A 220 3.95 8.28 -16.77
CA GLY A 220 4.11 8.05 -18.20
C GLY A 220 5.00 6.89 -18.62
N VAL A 221 5.71 6.20 -17.71
CA VAL A 221 6.72 5.20 -18.11
C VAL A 221 6.66 3.88 -17.35
N ALA A 222 6.08 3.83 -16.17
CA ALA A 222 6.08 2.59 -15.39
C ALA A 222 4.68 2.27 -14.88
N CYS A 223 4.25 1.02 -15.11
CA CYS A 223 3.01 0.50 -14.54
C CYS A 223 3.23 0.11 -13.07
N ALA A 224 2.16 0.30 -12.27
CA ALA A 224 2.15 -0.27 -10.94
C ALA A 224 2.29 -1.80 -10.98
N VAL A 225 2.82 -2.36 -9.90
CA VAL A 225 3.04 -3.79 -9.72
C VAL A 225 2.12 -4.31 -8.62
N ALA A 226 1.59 -5.51 -8.80
CA ALA A 226 0.80 -6.18 -7.77
C ALA A 226 1.70 -6.65 -6.62
N GLY A 227 1.12 -6.75 -5.42
CA GLY A 227 1.73 -7.45 -4.33
C GLY A 227 1.95 -8.93 -4.66
N THR A 228 3.06 -9.49 -4.22
CA THR A 228 3.42 -10.88 -4.47
C THR A 228 2.45 -11.80 -3.72
N ALA A 229 1.92 -12.80 -4.41
CA ALA A 229 1.06 -13.82 -3.82
C ALA A 229 1.81 -14.59 -2.71
N ASN A 230 1.09 -15.04 -1.69
CA ASN A 230 1.60 -15.81 -0.56
C ASN A 230 2.67 -15.07 0.26
N THR A 231 2.61 -13.74 0.28
CA THR A 231 3.49 -12.91 1.13
C THR A 231 2.71 -11.93 2.00
N GLY A 232 1.43 -11.68 1.67
CA GLY A 232 0.66 -10.61 2.29
C GLY A 232 1.10 -9.20 1.88
N GLY A 233 1.86 -9.06 0.78
CA GLY A 233 2.39 -7.77 0.34
C GLY A 233 1.31 -6.83 -0.21
N GLY A 234 1.45 -5.51 0.03
CA GLY A 234 0.54 -4.48 -0.50
C GLY A 234 0.72 -4.24 -1.99
N GLY A 235 -0.33 -3.82 -2.69
CA GLY A 235 -0.30 -3.48 -4.12
C GLY A 235 0.21 -2.05 -4.39
N GLY A 236 0.88 -1.83 -5.52
CA GLY A 236 1.37 -0.52 -5.92
C GLY A 236 0.26 0.45 -6.32
N GLY A 237 0.42 1.73 -5.99
CA GLY A 237 -0.47 2.83 -6.36
C GLY A 237 -0.34 3.22 -7.83
N GLY A 238 -1.45 3.63 -8.43
CA GLY A 238 -1.52 4.11 -9.81
C GLY A 238 -1.08 5.56 -9.99
N ALA A 239 -0.91 5.98 -11.22
CA ALA A 239 -0.59 7.34 -11.60
C ALA A 239 -1.60 7.87 -12.61
N ALA A 240 -2.04 9.13 -12.46
CA ALA A 240 -2.80 9.80 -13.48
C ALA A 240 -1.93 9.97 -14.74
N GLY A 241 -2.56 9.80 -15.89
CA GLY A 241 -1.97 10.12 -17.18
C GLY A 241 -2.52 11.44 -17.74
N ASN A 242 -1.94 11.91 -18.80
CA ASN A 242 -2.43 13.00 -19.62
C ASN A 242 -2.50 12.54 -21.10
N VAL A 243 -2.82 13.49 -22.01
CA VAL A 243 -2.93 13.21 -23.46
C VAL A 243 -1.66 12.59 -24.06
N ASN A 244 -0.49 12.81 -23.45
CA ASN A 244 0.81 12.36 -23.92
C ASN A 244 1.35 11.17 -23.12
N HIS A 245 0.71 10.80 -22.01
CA HIS A 245 1.20 9.79 -21.07
C HIS A 245 0.06 8.88 -20.68
N PRO A 246 0.18 7.56 -20.95
CA PRO A 246 -0.88 6.62 -20.57
C PRO A 246 -1.07 6.58 -19.05
N GLN A 247 -2.32 6.47 -18.69
CA GLN A 247 -2.73 6.29 -17.29
C GLN A 247 -2.29 4.90 -16.82
N SER A 248 -1.82 4.82 -15.60
CA SER A 248 -1.49 3.56 -14.96
C SER A 248 -2.48 3.23 -13.86
N THR A 249 -3.16 2.09 -14.02
CA THR A 249 -4.02 1.54 -12.97
C THR A 249 -3.19 1.06 -11.79
N SER A 250 -3.72 1.21 -10.60
CA SER A 250 -3.16 0.56 -9.42
C SER A 250 -3.30 -0.96 -9.48
N LYS A 251 -2.67 -1.67 -8.57
CA LYS A 251 -2.65 -3.12 -8.56
C LYS A 251 -3.13 -3.70 -7.23
N ALA A 252 -3.57 -4.95 -7.31
CA ALA A 252 -4.03 -5.71 -6.15
C ALA A 252 -2.88 -6.00 -5.17
N GLY A 253 -3.21 -6.17 -3.90
CA GLY A 253 -2.32 -6.77 -2.92
C GLY A 253 -2.16 -8.27 -3.15
N GLY A 254 -1.12 -8.85 -2.58
CA GLY A 254 -0.86 -10.29 -2.58
C GLY A 254 -1.73 -11.03 -1.55
N SER A 255 -2.05 -12.28 -1.82
CA SER A 255 -2.66 -13.16 -0.83
C SER A 255 -1.77 -13.37 0.40
N GLY A 256 -2.36 -13.72 1.53
CA GLY A 256 -1.64 -14.14 2.73
C GLY A 256 -1.02 -15.53 2.59
N ILE A 257 -0.37 -15.94 3.66
CA ILE A 257 0.19 -17.28 3.85
C ILE A 257 0.07 -17.68 5.31
N VAL A 258 -0.09 -18.96 5.57
CA VAL A 258 0.04 -19.58 6.89
C VAL A 258 1.11 -20.66 6.78
N VAL A 259 2.09 -20.61 7.67
CA VAL A 259 3.16 -21.62 7.78
C VAL A 259 3.09 -22.24 9.17
N ILE A 260 3.05 -23.54 9.25
CA ILE A 260 2.99 -24.30 10.49
C ILE A 260 4.25 -25.19 10.56
N LYS A 261 4.92 -25.16 11.70
CA LYS A 261 6.02 -26.04 12.01
C LYS A 261 5.67 -26.82 13.28
N GLU A 262 5.65 -28.14 13.19
CA GLU A 262 5.52 -28.98 14.37
C GLU A 262 6.83 -28.96 15.15
N THR A 263 6.70 -28.87 16.46
CA THR A 263 7.80 -29.11 17.41
C THR A 263 7.58 -30.50 17.99
N THR A 264 8.43 -31.43 17.64
CA THR A 264 8.50 -32.77 18.24
C THR A 264 9.21 -32.71 19.58
#